data_6e3393c3158f4bb04d1c6c60063cfe1d
#
_entry.id   6e3393c3158f4bb04d1c6c60063cfe1d
#
_cell.length_a   1.000
_cell.length_b   1.000
_cell.length_c   1.000
_cell.angle_alpha   90.00
_cell.angle_beta   90.00
_cell.angle_gamma   90.00
#
_symmetry.space_group_name_H-M   'P 1'
#
loop_
_entity.id
_entity.type
_entity.pdbx_description
1 polymer ?
#
loop_
_entity_poly.entity_id
_entity_poly.type
_entity_poly.pdbx_seq_one_letter_code
_entity_poly.pdbx_strand_id
1 'polypeptide(L)'
;MSAKMMASDSRETQVESERRQPQGATLTLEAILGTFEAHAAQHMTGDPAAEDHLRGLEQGLGAPLPASFRAFLTRFGGGLFFHGHEIFGARRVMIHDIELVPDILSIKRHLAAEGRPLPAHLVPFHRARGVVHLLDVGPEGGGEQVVALDGSASFPNLASFLETVVVPRRPVPLAP
;
A
#
# COMPACT_ATOMS: atom_id res chain seq x y z
N MET A 1 68.27 24.79 18.26
CA MET A 1 67.94 24.07 17.01
C MET A 1 66.45 23.78 17.07
N SER A 2 65.68 24.54 16.26
CA SER A 2 64.21 24.53 16.30
C SER A 2 63.64 23.50 15.34
N ALA A 3 62.72 22.65 15.85
CA ALA A 3 61.89 21.81 14.99
C ALA A 3 60.47 22.37 15.01
N LYS A 4 60.06 22.86 13.85
CA LYS A 4 58.76 23.52 13.60
C LYS A 4 57.73 22.41 13.28
N MET A 5 56.75 22.23 14.16
CA MET A 5 55.66 21.33 13.97
C MET A 5 54.61 22.02 13.07
N MET A 6 54.40 21.43 11.88
CA MET A 6 53.31 21.81 10.98
C MET A 6 52.07 21.00 11.33
N ALA A 7 51.04 21.66 11.84
CA ALA A 7 49.71 21.12 11.98
C ALA A 7 49.02 21.09 10.63
N SER A 8 48.64 19.90 10.16
CA SER A 8 47.77 19.72 9.01
C SER A 8 46.34 19.89 9.46
N ASP A 9 45.71 20.93 8.95
CA ASP A 9 44.30 21.25 9.09
C ASP A 9 43.52 20.38 8.07
N SER A 10 43.05 19.23 8.52
CA SER A 10 42.16 18.39 7.71
C SER A 10 40.72 18.82 7.97
N ARG A 11 40.25 19.81 7.21
CA ARG A 11 38.82 20.09 7.10
C ARG A 11 38.18 18.97 6.30
N GLU A 12 37.67 17.98 7.02
CA GLU A 12 36.68 17.06 6.47
C GLU A 12 35.41 17.83 6.17
N THR A 13 35.24 18.10 4.89
CA THR A 13 33.98 18.61 4.35
C THR A 13 33.00 17.45 4.37
N GLN A 14 32.25 17.33 5.47
CA GLN A 14 31.04 16.50 5.49
C GLN A 14 30.04 17.11 4.51
N VAL A 15 30.02 16.55 3.31
CA VAL A 15 28.93 16.74 2.36
C VAL A 15 27.76 15.92 2.89
N GLU A 16 27.00 16.52 3.78
CA GLU A 16 25.72 16.02 4.26
C GLU A 16 24.76 16.10 3.09
N SER A 17 24.65 14.95 2.41
CA SER A 17 23.71 14.74 1.32
C SER A 17 22.31 14.68 1.94
N GLU A 18 21.74 15.84 2.27
CA GLU A 18 20.32 15.99 2.51
C GLU A 18 19.58 15.55 1.25
N ARG A 19 19.18 14.29 1.23
CA ARG A 19 18.12 13.82 0.35
C ARG A 19 16.86 14.60 0.73
N ARG A 20 16.65 15.74 0.10
CA ARG A 20 15.36 16.42 0.11
C ARG A 20 14.34 15.48 -0.51
N GLN A 21 13.65 14.73 0.35
CA GLN A 21 12.36 14.19 -0.03
C GLN A 21 11.48 15.38 -0.40
N PRO A 22 10.81 15.36 -1.54
CA PRO A 22 9.85 16.40 -1.87
C PRO A 22 8.76 16.35 -0.79
N GLN A 23 8.71 17.36 0.08
CA GLN A 23 7.61 17.61 1.00
C GLN A 23 6.42 18.14 0.19
N GLY A 24 5.86 17.30 -0.69
CA GLY A 24 4.50 17.47 -1.17
C GLY A 24 3.58 17.13 -0.01
N ALA A 25 2.63 18.00 0.29
CA ALA A 25 1.62 17.72 1.32
C ALA A 25 0.96 16.38 1.00
N THR A 26 1.21 15.36 1.83
CA THR A 26 0.60 14.04 1.69
C THR A 26 -0.92 14.21 1.80
N LEU A 27 -1.66 13.73 0.80
CA LEU A 27 -3.11 13.77 0.82
C LEU A 27 -3.62 12.96 2.02
N THR A 28 -4.69 13.46 2.63
CA THR A 28 -5.39 12.67 3.66
C THR A 28 -6.04 11.45 3.01
N LEU A 29 -6.24 10.38 3.76
CA LEU A 29 -6.96 9.21 3.27
C LEU A 29 -8.32 9.58 2.66
N GLU A 30 -9.08 10.46 3.30
CA GLU A 30 -10.38 10.93 2.80
C GLU A 30 -10.27 11.63 1.43
N ALA A 31 -9.27 12.47 1.22
CA ALA A 31 -9.04 13.11 -0.06
C ALA A 31 -8.69 12.10 -1.17
N ILE A 32 -7.92 11.05 -0.80
CA ILE A 32 -7.58 9.94 -1.70
C ILE A 32 -8.84 9.14 -2.06
N LEU A 33 -9.65 8.75 -1.06
CA LEU A 33 -10.91 8.02 -1.29
C LEU A 33 -11.88 8.83 -2.15
N GLY A 34 -11.98 10.15 -1.93
CA GLY A 34 -12.74 11.05 -2.80
C GLY A 34 -12.22 11.08 -4.23
N THR A 35 -10.91 10.93 -4.45
CA THR A 35 -10.35 10.80 -5.80
C THR A 35 -10.80 9.50 -6.47
N PHE A 36 -10.86 8.39 -5.73
CA PHE A 36 -11.39 7.13 -6.27
C PHE A 36 -12.87 7.27 -6.65
N GLU A 37 -13.68 7.90 -5.82
CA GLU A 37 -15.11 8.15 -6.11
C GLU A 37 -15.29 9.03 -7.36
N ALA A 38 -14.50 10.09 -7.48
CA ALA A 38 -14.54 10.98 -8.64
C ALA A 38 -14.17 10.28 -9.96
N HIS A 39 -13.45 9.16 -9.89
CA HIS A 39 -13.03 8.36 -11.04
C HIS A 39 -13.72 7.00 -11.10
N ALA A 40 -14.92 6.87 -10.51
CA ALA A 40 -15.63 5.59 -10.41
C ALA A 40 -15.77 4.84 -11.76
N ALA A 41 -15.93 5.57 -12.87
CA ALA A 41 -15.99 4.99 -14.22
C ALA A 41 -14.69 4.24 -14.66
N GLN A 42 -13.58 4.42 -13.95
CA GLN A 42 -12.30 3.76 -14.21
C GLN A 42 -12.07 2.56 -13.28
N HIS A 43 -13.09 2.14 -12.52
CA HIS A 43 -12.99 1.08 -11.54
C HIS A 43 -14.03 -0.01 -11.81
N MET A 44 -13.65 -1.24 -11.48
CA MET A 44 -14.55 -2.39 -11.38
C MET A 44 -14.48 -2.89 -9.94
N THR A 45 -15.39 -2.42 -9.10
CA THR A 45 -15.39 -2.70 -7.66
C THR A 45 -16.40 -3.78 -7.30
N GLY A 46 -16.13 -4.46 -6.19
CA GLY A 46 -17.13 -5.28 -5.52
C GLY A 46 -18.15 -4.45 -4.75
N ASP A 47 -19.07 -5.13 -4.08
CA ASP A 47 -19.96 -4.47 -3.13
C ASP A 47 -19.17 -3.97 -1.91
N PRO A 48 -19.52 -2.81 -1.33
CA PRO A 48 -19.01 -2.34 -0.06
C PRO A 48 -19.02 -3.44 1.00
N ALA A 49 -17.93 -3.57 1.74
CA ALA A 49 -17.83 -4.61 2.76
C ALA A 49 -18.70 -4.26 3.99
N ALA A 50 -19.64 -5.13 4.32
CA ALA A 50 -20.39 -5.02 5.56
C ALA A 50 -19.53 -5.42 6.77
N GLU A 51 -19.93 -5.01 7.98
CA GLU A 51 -19.16 -5.22 9.20
C GLU A 51 -18.93 -6.70 9.54
N ASP A 52 -19.89 -7.58 9.22
CA ASP A 52 -19.75 -9.03 9.39
C ASP A 52 -18.70 -9.63 8.45
N HIS A 53 -18.59 -9.13 7.21
CA HIS A 53 -17.53 -9.52 6.28
C HIS A 53 -16.15 -9.11 6.79
N LEU A 54 -16.03 -7.90 7.33
CA LEU A 54 -14.75 -7.40 7.89
C LEU A 54 -14.34 -8.23 9.12
N ARG A 55 -15.27 -8.51 10.02
CA ARG A 55 -15.01 -9.37 11.19
C ARG A 55 -14.63 -10.80 10.78
N GLY A 56 -15.32 -11.36 9.78
CA GLY A 56 -14.97 -12.68 9.24
C GLY A 56 -13.58 -12.71 8.64
N LEU A 57 -13.18 -11.64 7.93
CA LEU A 57 -11.82 -11.49 7.39
C LEU A 57 -10.78 -11.42 8.51
N GLU A 58 -10.99 -10.57 9.53
CA GLU A 58 -10.07 -10.43 10.68
C GLU A 58 -9.90 -11.75 11.46
N GLN A 59 -11.00 -12.49 11.66
CA GLN A 59 -10.93 -13.83 12.24
C GLN A 59 -10.12 -14.80 11.38
N GLY A 60 -10.33 -14.78 10.08
CA GLY A 60 -9.57 -15.62 9.13
C GLY A 60 -8.08 -15.25 9.02
N LEU A 61 -7.74 -13.99 9.23
CA LEU A 61 -6.36 -13.50 9.25
C LEU A 61 -5.67 -13.81 10.59
N GLY A 62 -6.41 -13.83 11.69
CA GLY A 62 -5.88 -13.86 13.05
C GLY A 62 -5.28 -12.52 13.49
N ALA A 63 -5.65 -11.40 12.84
CA ALA A 63 -5.18 -10.05 13.13
C ALA A 63 -6.26 -9.01 12.76
N PRO A 64 -6.38 -7.89 13.49
CA PRO A 64 -7.29 -6.82 13.17
C PRO A 64 -6.79 -6.05 11.94
N LEU A 65 -7.73 -5.50 11.16
CA LEU A 65 -7.40 -4.59 10.06
C LEU A 65 -7.23 -3.15 10.58
N PRO A 66 -6.29 -2.37 10.02
CA PRO A 66 -6.19 -0.94 10.32
C PRO A 66 -7.47 -0.19 9.93
N ALA A 67 -7.79 0.87 10.68
CA ALA A 67 -8.97 1.69 10.43
C ALA A 67 -9.00 2.27 9.02
N SER A 68 -7.84 2.65 8.47
CA SER A 68 -7.67 3.14 7.11
C SER A 68 -8.11 2.12 6.05
N PHE A 69 -7.69 0.87 6.20
CA PHE A 69 -8.04 -0.18 5.25
C PHE A 69 -9.48 -0.66 5.42
N ARG A 70 -10.00 -0.70 6.66
CA ARG A 70 -11.42 -0.92 6.92
C ARG A 70 -12.28 0.13 6.23
N ALA A 71 -11.91 1.43 6.34
CA ALA A 71 -12.61 2.52 5.66
C ALA A 71 -12.62 2.35 4.14
N PHE A 72 -11.48 1.94 3.55
CA PHE A 72 -11.40 1.63 2.12
C PHE A 72 -12.37 0.50 1.74
N LEU A 73 -12.32 -0.64 2.45
CA LEU A 73 -13.15 -1.80 2.13
C LEU A 73 -14.65 -1.53 2.34
N THR A 74 -15.01 -0.73 3.33
CA THR A 74 -16.40 -0.31 3.58
C THR A 74 -16.95 0.54 2.43
N ARG A 75 -16.10 1.29 1.70
CA ARG A 75 -16.53 2.09 0.55
C ARG A 75 -16.53 1.32 -0.77
N PHE A 76 -15.50 0.52 -1.00
CA PHE A 76 -15.24 -0.05 -2.33
C PHE A 76 -15.25 -1.59 -2.36
N GLY A 77 -15.17 -2.26 -1.23
CA GLY A 77 -15.18 -3.73 -1.14
C GLY A 77 -13.95 -4.43 -1.73
N GLY A 78 -13.08 -3.71 -2.41
CA GLY A 78 -12.02 -4.21 -3.26
C GLY A 78 -12.36 -4.11 -4.74
N GLY A 79 -11.42 -4.47 -5.63
CA GLY A 79 -11.67 -4.38 -7.07
C GLY A 79 -10.43 -4.11 -7.91
N LEU A 80 -10.70 -3.81 -9.19
CA LEU A 80 -9.71 -3.34 -10.16
C LEU A 80 -9.83 -1.83 -10.30
N PHE A 81 -8.75 -1.11 -9.99
CA PHE A 81 -8.70 0.34 -9.98
C PHE A 81 -7.74 0.86 -11.05
N PHE A 82 -8.11 1.96 -11.71
CA PHE A 82 -7.30 2.65 -12.72
C PHE A 82 -6.65 1.69 -13.73
N HIS A 83 -7.44 0.67 -14.17
CA HIS A 83 -7.07 -0.32 -15.20
C HIS A 83 -5.82 -1.18 -14.93
N GLY A 84 -5.30 -1.24 -13.72
CA GLY A 84 -4.09 -2.04 -13.49
C GLY A 84 -3.77 -2.35 -12.04
N HIS A 85 -4.56 -1.83 -11.10
CA HIS A 85 -4.35 -2.02 -9.68
C HIS A 85 -5.44 -2.90 -9.08
N GLU A 86 -5.12 -4.14 -8.76
CA GLU A 86 -6.03 -5.03 -8.03
C GLU A 86 -5.90 -4.75 -6.54
N ILE A 87 -6.99 -4.36 -5.88
CA ILE A 87 -7.06 -4.25 -4.42
C ILE A 87 -7.96 -5.37 -3.92
N PHE A 88 -7.40 -6.28 -3.14
CA PHE A 88 -8.10 -7.45 -2.63
C PHE A 88 -9.07 -7.04 -1.53
N GLY A 89 -10.27 -7.60 -1.58
CA GLY A 89 -11.34 -7.32 -0.62
C GLY A 89 -11.53 -8.43 0.42
N ALA A 90 -12.51 -8.23 1.29
CA ALA A 90 -13.00 -9.27 2.20
C ALA A 90 -13.74 -10.40 1.44
N ARG A 91 -14.19 -10.12 0.23
CA ARG A 91 -14.86 -11.05 -0.69
C ARG A 91 -14.26 -10.94 -2.07
N ARG A 92 -14.43 -11.99 -2.87
CA ARG A 92 -14.07 -11.97 -4.30
C ARG A 92 -14.93 -10.95 -5.03
N VAL A 93 -14.33 -10.29 -6.00
CA VAL A 93 -15.06 -9.42 -6.93
C VAL A 93 -15.43 -10.26 -8.15
N MET A 94 -16.73 -10.43 -8.38
CA MET A 94 -17.29 -11.22 -9.47
C MET A 94 -17.98 -10.32 -10.48
N ILE A 95 -17.77 -10.55 -11.77
CA ILE A 95 -18.51 -9.92 -12.85
C ILE A 95 -19.00 -11.02 -13.79
N HIS A 96 -20.33 -11.14 -13.95
CA HIS A 96 -20.95 -12.18 -14.81
C HIS A 96 -20.37 -13.59 -14.54
N ASP A 97 -20.30 -13.99 -13.25
CA ASP A 97 -19.77 -15.28 -12.79
C ASP A 97 -18.26 -15.51 -13.04
N ILE A 98 -17.55 -14.49 -13.51
CA ILE A 98 -16.09 -14.52 -13.67
C ILE A 98 -15.45 -13.83 -12.47
N GLU A 99 -14.51 -14.52 -11.81
CA GLU A 99 -13.70 -13.90 -10.77
C GLU A 99 -12.75 -12.85 -11.39
N LEU A 100 -12.97 -11.58 -11.05
CA LEU A 100 -12.14 -10.47 -11.50
C LEU A 100 -10.96 -10.26 -10.54
N VAL A 101 -11.26 -10.23 -9.23
CA VAL A 101 -10.25 -10.02 -8.19
C VAL A 101 -10.54 -11.00 -7.03
N PRO A 102 -9.56 -11.80 -6.61
CA PRO A 102 -9.70 -12.72 -5.49
C PRO A 102 -9.83 -12.00 -4.14
N ASP A 103 -10.32 -12.68 -3.13
CA ASP A 103 -10.32 -12.20 -1.76
C ASP A 103 -8.94 -12.35 -1.08
N ILE A 104 -8.72 -11.57 -0.01
CA ILE A 104 -7.46 -11.54 0.76
C ILE A 104 -7.07 -12.93 1.28
N LEU A 105 -8.01 -13.70 1.81
CA LEU A 105 -7.72 -15.03 2.36
C LEU A 105 -7.35 -16.02 1.27
N SER A 106 -7.93 -15.91 0.08
CA SER A 106 -7.57 -16.71 -1.08
C SER A 106 -6.14 -16.43 -1.54
N ILE A 107 -5.72 -15.16 -1.60
CA ILE A 107 -4.33 -14.79 -1.92
C ILE A 107 -3.37 -15.33 -0.85
N LYS A 108 -3.71 -15.21 0.43
CA LYS A 108 -2.86 -15.73 1.51
C LYS A 108 -2.67 -17.26 1.41
N ARG A 109 -3.75 -17.98 1.12
CA ARG A 109 -3.68 -19.45 0.87
C ARG A 109 -2.85 -19.79 -0.36
N HIS A 110 -3.00 -19.03 -1.44
CA HIS A 110 -2.22 -19.23 -2.67
C HIS A 110 -0.72 -19.04 -2.43
N LEU A 111 -0.33 -17.96 -1.76
CA LEU A 111 1.08 -17.72 -1.37
C LEU A 111 1.64 -18.85 -0.48
N ALA A 112 0.84 -19.35 0.46
CA ALA A 112 1.25 -20.47 1.29
C ALA A 112 1.46 -21.76 0.48
N ALA A 113 0.59 -22.03 -0.50
CA ALA A 113 0.71 -23.18 -1.41
C ALA A 113 1.94 -23.09 -2.32
N GLU A 114 2.39 -21.86 -2.63
CA GLU A 114 3.66 -21.60 -3.35
C GLU A 114 4.91 -21.65 -2.45
N GLY A 115 4.77 -22.07 -1.19
CA GLY A 115 5.88 -22.12 -0.23
C GLY A 115 6.26 -20.78 0.40
N ARG A 116 5.38 -19.78 0.32
CA ARG A 116 5.55 -18.44 0.88
C ARG A 116 4.46 -18.10 1.90
N PRO A 117 4.33 -18.85 3.01
CA PRO A 117 3.32 -18.59 4.02
C PRO A 117 3.57 -17.22 4.67
N LEU A 118 2.51 -16.42 4.79
CA LEU A 118 2.59 -15.11 5.44
C LEU A 118 2.17 -15.21 6.91
N PRO A 119 2.91 -14.56 7.85
CA PRO A 119 2.47 -14.35 9.22
C PRO A 119 1.09 -13.69 9.29
N ALA A 120 0.40 -13.80 10.43
CA ALA A 120 -0.93 -13.22 10.61
C ALA A 120 -0.97 -11.71 10.35
N HIS A 121 0.04 -10.98 10.84
CA HIS A 121 0.13 -9.53 10.72
C HIS A 121 0.48 -9.01 9.31
N LEU A 122 0.90 -9.87 8.39
CA LEU A 122 1.13 -9.47 6.99
C LEU A 122 -0.09 -9.80 6.13
N VAL A 123 -0.79 -8.76 5.70
CA VAL A 123 -2.05 -8.85 4.97
C VAL A 123 -1.81 -8.51 3.49
N PRO A 124 -1.92 -9.47 2.56
CA PRO A 124 -1.82 -9.14 1.13
C PRO A 124 -3.06 -8.34 0.75
N PHE A 125 -2.88 -7.14 0.20
CA PHE A 125 -4.01 -6.27 -0.09
C PHE A 125 -4.02 -5.70 -1.51
N HIS A 126 -2.88 -5.71 -2.20
CA HIS A 126 -2.78 -5.10 -3.53
C HIS A 126 -1.85 -5.90 -4.45
N ARG A 127 -2.18 -5.92 -5.74
CA ARG A 127 -1.31 -6.45 -6.80
C ARG A 127 -1.33 -5.53 -8.02
N ALA A 128 -0.15 -5.26 -8.57
CA ALA A 128 0.00 -4.63 -9.87
C ALA A 128 1.31 -5.05 -10.52
N ARG A 129 1.30 -5.26 -11.83
CA ARG A 129 2.49 -5.63 -12.63
C ARG A 129 3.28 -6.82 -12.04
N GLY A 130 2.58 -7.79 -11.47
CA GLY A 130 3.20 -8.98 -10.86
C GLY A 130 3.75 -8.77 -9.43
N VAL A 131 3.74 -7.56 -8.90
CA VAL A 131 4.17 -7.27 -7.52
C VAL A 131 2.99 -7.29 -6.58
N VAL A 132 3.08 -8.09 -5.51
CA VAL A 132 2.12 -8.11 -4.41
C VAL A 132 2.60 -7.18 -3.30
N HIS A 133 1.70 -6.34 -2.80
CA HIS A 133 1.97 -5.48 -1.64
C HIS A 133 1.21 -6.00 -0.43
N LEU A 134 1.89 -5.94 0.71
CA LEU A 134 1.41 -6.40 2.00
C LEU A 134 1.22 -5.18 2.91
N LEU A 135 0.16 -5.21 3.69
CA LEU A 135 -0.06 -4.27 4.78
C LEU A 135 0.45 -4.94 6.06
N ASP A 136 1.47 -4.37 6.67
CA ASP A 136 1.99 -4.82 7.97
C ASP A 136 1.18 -4.15 9.08
N VAL A 137 0.27 -4.91 9.67
CA VAL A 137 -0.59 -4.42 10.75
C VAL A 137 0.07 -4.53 12.13
N GLY A 138 1.30 -5.06 12.17
CA GLY A 138 2.03 -5.33 13.41
C GLY A 138 1.45 -6.52 14.19
N PRO A 139 2.23 -7.14 15.08
CA PRO A 139 1.82 -8.32 15.83
C PRO A 139 0.68 -8.05 16.82
N GLU A 140 0.52 -6.82 17.29
CA GLU A 140 -0.54 -6.39 18.22
C GLU A 140 -1.68 -5.62 17.54
N GLY A 141 -1.58 -5.44 16.21
CA GLY A 141 -2.48 -4.58 15.44
C GLY A 141 -2.11 -3.10 15.54
N GLY A 142 -2.64 -2.29 14.63
CA GLY A 142 -2.43 -0.84 14.60
C GLY A 142 -1.25 -0.36 13.76
N GLY A 143 -0.45 -1.26 13.18
CA GLY A 143 0.51 -0.93 12.13
C GLY A 143 -0.20 -0.65 10.80
N GLU A 144 0.37 0.22 9.97
CA GLU A 144 -0.15 0.54 8.63
C GLU A 144 0.95 0.60 7.57
N GLN A 145 2.13 0.08 7.86
CA GLN A 145 3.22 0.08 6.89
C GLN A 145 2.86 -0.80 5.70
N VAL A 146 3.14 -0.31 4.50
CA VAL A 146 3.01 -1.11 3.28
C VAL A 146 4.38 -1.54 2.80
N VAL A 147 4.54 -2.83 2.50
CA VAL A 147 5.78 -3.40 1.98
C VAL A 147 5.51 -4.23 0.74
N ALA A 148 6.39 -4.19 -0.24
CA ALA A 148 6.34 -5.11 -1.36
C ALA A 148 6.81 -6.50 -0.92
N LEU A 149 6.14 -7.57 -1.37
CA LEU A 149 6.47 -8.96 -1.01
C LEU A 149 7.91 -9.36 -1.42
N ASP A 150 8.43 -8.74 -2.47
CA ASP A 150 9.80 -8.93 -2.97
C ASP A 150 10.83 -7.99 -2.30
N GLY A 151 10.41 -7.15 -1.35
CA GLY A 151 11.25 -6.17 -0.66
C GLY A 151 11.64 -4.95 -1.50
N SER A 152 11.11 -4.79 -2.71
CA SER A 152 11.50 -3.73 -3.65
C SER A 152 11.05 -2.32 -3.22
N ALA A 153 10.03 -2.22 -2.36
CA ALA A 153 9.47 -0.95 -1.92
C ALA A 153 8.83 -1.04 -0.54
N SER A 154 8.81 0.11 0.17
CA SER A 154 8.02 0.27 1.39
C SER A 154 7.43 1.68 1.47
N PHE A 155 6.29 1.82 2.15
CA PHE A 155 5.56 3.07 2.35
C PHE A 155 5.15 3.17 3.82
N PRO A 156 5.15 4.37 4.41
CA PRO A 156 4.89 4.54 5.84
C PRO A 156 3.46 4.16 6.26
N ASN A 157 2.50 4.26 5.33
CA ASN A 157 1.10 3.93 5.58
C ASN A 157 0.34 3.71 4.27
N LEU A 158 -0.92 3.24 4.39
CA LEU A 158 -1.81 2.99 3.26
C LEU A 158 -2.07 4.25 2.42
N ALA A 159 -2.28 5.42 3.04
CA ALA A 159 -2.55 6.66 2.31
C ALA A 159 -1.38 7.03 1.38
N SER A 160 -0.15 7.02 1.90
CA SER A 160 1.06 7.28 1.09
C SER A 160 1.22 6.30 -0.06
N PHE A 161 0.89 5.01 0.16
CA PHE A 161 0.90 4.01 -0.89
C PHE A 161 -0.13 4.30 -1.98
N LEU A 162 -1.39 4.52 -1.59
CA LEU A 162 -2.47 4.78 -2.54
C LEU A 162 -2.20 6.04 -3.38
N GLU A 163 -1.73 7.12 -2.74
CA GLU A 163 -1.37 8.36 -3.43
C GLU A 163 -0.22 8.18 -4.43
N THR A 164 0.79 7.38 -4.05
CA THR A 164 2.02 7.29 -4.84
C THR A 164 1.92 6.25 -5.95
N VAL A 165 1.24 5.13 -5.67
CA VAL A 165 1.25 3.93 -6.53
C VAL A 165 -0.04 3.77 -7.31
N VAL A 166 -1.19 3.98 -6.67
CA VAL A 166 -2.50 3.64 -7.26
C VAL A 166 -3.14 4.82 -7.98
N VAL A 167 -3.15 6.01 -7.35
CA VAL A 167 -3.73 7.20 -7.98
C VAL A 167 -2.82 7.68 -9.11
N PRO A 168 -3.34 7.77 -10.35
CA PRO A 168 -2.53 8.23 -11.47
C PRO A 168 -2.05 9.66 -11.22
N ARG A 169 -0.76 9.89 -11.33
CA ARG A 169 -0.23 11.25 -11.37
C ARG A 169 -0.84 11.96 -12.56
N ARG A 170 -1.48 13.11 -12.34
CA ARG A 170 -1.94 13.94 -13.45
C ARG A 170 -0.73 14.19 -14.37
N PRO A 171 -0.86 13.97 -15.69
CA PRO A 171 0.17 14.42 -16.61
C PRO A 171 0.35 15.92 -16.36
N VAL A 172 1.60 16.35 -16.09
CA VAL A 172 1.92 17.76 -16.02
C VAL A 172 1.54 18.34 -17.39
N PRO A 173 0.66 19.36 -17.47
CA PRO A 173 0.36 19.97 -18.75
C PRO A 173 1.69 20.45 -19.35
N LEU A 174 2.02 19.98 -20.56
CA LEU A 174 3.11 20.57 -21.31
C LEU A 174 2.75 22.05 -21.48
N ALA A 175 3.56 22.92 -20.91
CA ALA A 175 3.41 24.35 -21.12
C ALA A 175 3.41 24.63 -22.62
N PRO A 176 2.52 25.54 -23.13
CA PRO A 176 2.45 25.87 -24.53
C PRO A 176 3.73 26.51 -25.06
#